data_bbefa3967e494447d860df960017ea95
#
_entry.id   bbefa3967e494447d860df960017ea95
#
_cell.length_a   1.000
_cell.length_b   1.000
_cell.length_c   1.000
_cell.angle_alpha   90.00
_cell.angle_beta   90.00
_cell.angle_gamma   90.00
#
_symmetry.space_group_name_H-M   'P 1'
#
loop_
_entity.id
_entity.type
_entity.pdbx_description
1 polymer ?
#
loop_
_entity_poly.entity_id
_entity_poly.type
_entity_poly.pdbx_seq_one_letter_code
_entity_poly.pdbx_strand_id
1 'polypeptide(L)'
;VFGTMGGDGQPQILLQVAARLFGLGRSPAAALDAARWVLRGPVTGFDTWTAPQGADLLLEGHVPSSWAAELARLGHRVATAPAFDSAFGHAQAIVVQPDGMLAGGTDRRARVGSVAGV
;
A
#
# COMPACT_ATOMS: atom_id res chain seq x y z
N VAL A 1 16.26 0.45 2.03
CA VAL A 1 15.56 1.68 2.43
C VAL A 1 14.23 1.73 1.70
N PHE A 2 13.14 2.04 2.39
CA PHE A 2 11.84 2.28 1.78
C PHE A 2 11.05 3.31 2.58
N GLY A 3 10.12 3.99 1.91
CA GLY A 3 9.27 5.00 2.51
C GLY A 3 8.06 5.30 1.66
N THR A 4 7.10 6.03 2.22
CA THR A 4 5.93 6.53 1.51
C THR A 4 5.51 7.88 2.04
N MET A 5 4.85 8.67 1.25
CA MET A 5 3.93 9.68 1.71
C MET A 5 2.50 9.13 1.66
N GLY A 6 1.59 9.59 2.49
CA GLY A 6 0.22 9.06 2.55
C GLY A 6 -0.53 9.43 3.83
N GLY A 7 -0.06 10.46 4.56
CA GLY A 7 -0.72 10.92 5.78
C GLY A 7 -0.90 9.78 6.80
N ASP A 8 -2.08 9.66 7.39
CA ASP A 8 -2.43 8.62 8.37
C ASP A 8 -2.42 7.19 7.79
N GLY A 9 -2.42 7.06 6.47
CA GLY A 9 -2.27 5.78 5.78
C GLY A 9 -0.84 5.24 5.73
N GLN A 10 0.18 6.05 6.05
CA GLN A 10 1.58 5.65 5.93
C GLN A 10 1.93 4.33 6.62
N PRO A 11 1.56 4.09 7.90
CA PRO A 11 1.88 2.83 8.56
C PRO A 11 1.28 1.61 7.85
N GLN A 12 0.04 1.75 7.37
CA GLN A 12 -0.68 0.68 6.66
C GLN A 12 -0.01 0.37 5.31
N ILE A 13 0.40 1.41 4.57
CA ILE A 13 1.08 1.29 3.29
C ILE A 13 2.46 0.65 3.48
N LEU A 14 3.24 1.15 4.44
CA LEU A 14 4.58 0.63 4.73
C LEU A 14 4.54 -0.84 5.17
N LEU A 15 3.55 -1.23 5.98
CA LEU A 15 3.34 -2.62 6.36
C LEU A 15 3.14 -3.52 5.13
N GLN A 16 2.30 -3.11 4.19
CA GLN A 16 2.03 -3.86 2.96
C GLN A 16 3.27 -3.96 2.06
N VAL A 17 4.01 -2.85 1.91
CA VAL A 17 5.26 -2.83 1.15
C VAL A 17 6.32 -3.73 1.81
N ALA A 18 6.51 -3.63 3.12
CA ALA A 18 7.44 -4.44 3.88
C ALA A 18 7.11 -5.94 3.78
N ALA A 19 5.84 -6.32 3.95
CA ALA A 19 5.39 -7.70 3.83
C ALA A 19 5.72 -8.29 2.46
N ARG A 20 5.56 -7.50 1.39
CA ARG A 20 5.87 -7.94 0.01
C ARG A 20 7.37 -8.05 -0.24
N LEU A 21 8.15 -7.08 0.23
CA LEU A 21 9.61 -7.08 0.06
C LEU A 21 10.27 -8.20 0.86
N PHE A 22 9.94 -8.28 2.15
CA PHE A 22 10.69 -9.15 3.09
C PHE A 22 9.96 -10.47 3.38
N GLY A 23 8.64 -10.48 3.41
CA GLY A 23 7.86 -11.68 3.65
C GLY A 23 7.65 -12.52 2.40
N LEU A 24 7.42 -11.89 1.25
CA LEU A 24 7.15 -12.57 -0.02
C LEU A 24 8.33 -12.52 -1.00
N GLY A 25 9.43 -11.88 -0.66
CA GLY A 25 10.63 -11.80 -1.52
C GLY A 25 10.38 -11.12 -2.87
N ARG A 26 9.41 -10.21 -2.96
CA ARG A 26 9.12 -9.50 -4.22
C ARG A 26 10.20 -8.46 -4.52
N SER A 27 10.46 -8.25 -5.81
CA SER A 27 11.31 -7.13 -6.22
C SER A 27 10.69 -5.79 -5.79
N PRO A 28 11.49 -4.72 -5.58
CA PRO A 28 10.97 -3.40 -5.23
C PRO A 28 9.85 -2.92 -6.16
N ALA A 29 10.04 -3.04 -7.47
CA ALA A 29 9.03 -2.66 -8.45
C ALA A 29 7.71 -3.45 -8.27
N ALA A 30 7.79 -4.78 -8.14
CA ALA A 30 6.61 -5.62 -7.96
C ALA A 30 5.92 -5.38 -6.60
N ALA A 31 6.66 -5.09 -5.55
CA ALA A 31 6.11 -4.77 -4.23
C ALA A 31 5.35 -3.43 -4.23
N LEU A 32 5.87 -2.45 -4.97
CA LEU A 32 5.26 -1.13 -5.10
C LEU A 32 4.07 -1.11 -6.06
N ASP A 33 4.10 -1.89 -7.14
CA ASP A 33 3.03 -1.99 -8.14
C ASP A 33 1.79 -2.75 -7.62
N ALA A 34 1.96 -3.59 -6.62
CA ALA A 34 0.87 -4.38 -6.08
C ALA A 34 -0.23 -3.50 -5.46
N ALA A 35 -1.47 -3.91 -5.69
CA ALA A 35 -2.65 -3.22 -5.19
C ALA A 35 -2.61 -3.06 -3.66
N ARG A 36 -3.11 -1.94 -3.17
CA ARG A 36 -3.11 -1.58 -1.75
C ARG A 36 -4.52 -1.49 -1.20
N TRP A 37 -4.58 -1.46 0.10
CA TRP A 37 -5.78 -1.12 0.86
C TRP A 37 -5.41 -0.13 1.97
N VAL A 38 -6.39 0.66 2.39
CA VAL A 38 -6.29 1.53 3.56
C VAL A 38 -7.59 1.51 4.34
N LEU A 39 -7.48 1.55 5.66
CA LEU A 39 -8.63 1.78 6.53
C LEU A 39 -8.88 3.27 6.63
N ARG A 40 -10.14 3.67 6.48
CA ARG A 40 -10.61 5.03 6.67
C ARG A 40 -11.72 5.03 7.71
N GLY A 41 -11.61 5.91 8.68
CA GLY A 41 -12.64 6.09 9.71
C GLY A 41 -13.13 7.53 9.77
N PRO A 42 -14.22 7.77 10.51
CA PRO A 42 -14.71 9.12 10.77
C PRO A 42 -13.74 9.92 11.65
N VAL A 43 -12.88 9.24 12.38
CA VAL A 43 -11.76 9.78 13.14
C VAL A 43 -10.45 9.30 12.55
N THR A 44 -9.43 10.14 12.59
CA THR A 44 -8.11 9.85 12.02
C THR A 44 -7.12 9.45 13.12
N GLY A 45 -6.01 8.84 12.72
CA GLY A 45 -4.94 8.47 13.64
C GLY A 45 -5.30 7.28 14.52
N PHE A 46 -4.90 7.35 15.77
CA PHE A 46 -5.00 6.22 16.71
C PHE A 46 -6.42 5.93 17.20
N ASP A 47 -7.37 6.81 16.94
CA ASP A 47 -8.75 6.66 17.42
C ASP A 47 -9.66 5.92 16.43
N THR A 48 -9.16 5.53 15.27
CA THR A 48 -9.97 4.90 14.22
C THR A 48 -10.65 3.61 14.70
N TRP A 49 -9.97 2.78 15.47
CA TRP A 49 -10.55 1.52 16.01
C TRP A 49 -11.47 1.70 17.21
N THR A 50 -11.48 2.87 17.84
CA THR A 50 -12.42 3.17 18.91
C THR A 50 -13.73 3.75 18.41
N ALA A 51 -13.81 4.08 17.11
CA ALA A 51 -15.02 4.63 16.52
C ALA A 51 -16.15 3.60 16.52
N PRO A 52 -17.35 3.95 17.04
CA PRO A 52 -18.49 3.01 17.10
C PRO A 52 -18.92 2.48 15.72
N GLN A 53 -18.73 3.28 14.66
CA GLN A 53 -19.02 2.88 13.26
C GLN A 53 -17.92 2.05 12.64
N GLY A 54 -16.78 1.89 13.32
CA GLY A 54 -15.60 1.23 12.78
C GLY A 54 -14.97 2.00 11.62
N ALA A 55 -14.08 1.33 10.90
CA ALA A 55 -13.41 1.87 9.73
C ALA A 55 -13.96 1.26 8.44
N ASP A 56 -13.96 2.04 7.38
CA ASP A 56 -14.19 1.56 6.02
C ASP A 56 -12.89 1.04 5.42
N LEU A 57 -12.95 -0.10 4.77
CA LEU A 57 -11.83 -0.68 4.04
C LEU A 57 -11.89 -0.20 2.59
N LEU A 58 -11.00 0.68 2.20
CA LEU A 58 -10.87 1.13 0.83
C LEU A 58 -9.85 0.23 0.11
N LEU A 59 -10.29 -0.41 -0.97
CA LEU A 59 -9.47 -1.25 -1.84
C LEU A 59 -9.10 -0.50 -3.11
N GLU A 60 -7.90 -0.71 -3.58
CA GLU A 60 -7.48 -0.23 -4.90
C GLU A 60 -8.07 -1.10 -6.01
N GLY A 61 -8.45 -0.49 -7.14
CA GLY A 61 -9.27 -1.11 -8.18
C GLY A 61 -8.64 -2.29 -8.95
N HIS A 62 -7.36 -2.59 -8.71
CA HIS A 62 -6.68 -3.75 -9.30
C HIS A 62 -6.35 -4.86 -8.27
N VAL A 63 -7.01 -4.86 -7.10
CA VAL A 63 -7.02 -6.04 -6.22
C VAL A 63 -7.70 -7.23 -6.94
N PRO A 64 -7.41 -8.48 -6.53
CA PRO A 64 -8.18 -9.62 -7.00
C PRO A 64 -9.69 -9.40 -6.80
N SER A 65 -10.49 -9.72 -7.82
CA SER A 65 -11.94 -9.45 -7.82
C SER A 65 -12.71 -10.11 -6.65
N SER A 66 -12.20 -11.21 -6.12
CA SER A 66 -12.77 -11.90 -4.98
C SER A 66 -12.64 -11.14 -3.64
N TRP A 67 -11.64 -10.26 -3.50
CA TRP A 67 -11.33 -9.63 -2.21
C TRP A 67 -12.48 -8.81 -1.65
N ALA A 68 -13.13 -8.01 -2.49
CA ALA A 68 -14.24 -7.16 -2.03
C ALA A 68 -15.39 -8.00 -1.45
N ALA A 69 -15.79 -9.06 -2.14
CA ALA A 69 -16.87 -9.93 -1.68
C ALA A 69 -16.50 -10.71 -0.42
N GLU A 70 -15.30 -11.27 -0.37
CA GLU A 70 -14.84 -12.03 0.79
C GLU A 70 -14.67 -11.17 2.05
N LEU A 71 -14.09 -9.98 1.90
CA LEU A 71 -13.93 -9.04 3.01
C LEU A 71 -15.29 -8.52 3.51
N ALA A 72 -16.23 -8.26 2.61
CA ALA A 72 -17.60 -7.92 2.99
C ALA A 72 -18.28 -9.07 3.75
N ARG A 73 -18.07 -10.32 3.33
CA ARG A 73 -18.59 -11.50 4.05
C ARG A 73 -18.00 -11.66 5.45
N LEU A 74 -16.77 -11.17 5.65
CA LEU A 74 -16.12 -11.12 6.97
C LEU A 74 -16.58 -9.93 7.83
N GLY A 75 -17.51 -9.12 7.35
CA GLY A 75 -18.09 -7.99 8.09
C GLY A 75 -17.42 -6.64 7.86
N HIS A 76 -16.47 -6.54 6.92
CA HIS A 76 -15.88 -5.26 6.57
C HIS A 76 -16.80 -4.43 5.68
N ARG A 77 -16.88 -3.14 5.93
CA ARG A 77 -17.45 -2.19 4.99
C ARG A 77 -16.40 -1.88 3.92
N VAL A 78 -16.63 -2.33 2.71
CA VAL A 78 -15.67 -2.28 1.61
C VAL A 78 -16.08 -1.25 0.58
N ALA A 79 -15.16 -0.38 0.20
CA ALA A 79 -15.26 0.52 -0.94
C ALA A 79 -14.08 0.28 -1.90
N THR A 80 -14.25 0.65 -3.16
CA THR A 80 -13.23 0.50 -4.19
C THR A 80 -12.89 1.86 -4.79
N ALA A 81 -11.62 2.14 -4.98
CA ALA A 81 -11.09 3.31 -5.65
C ALA A 81 -10.48 2.92 -7.01
N PRO A 82 -10.15 3.88 -7.90
CA PRO A 82 -9.41 3.58 -9.12
C PRO A 82 -8.08 2.87 -8.86
N ALA A 83 -7.59 2.15 -9.87
CA ALA A 83 -6.25 1.57 -9.82
C ALA A 83 -5.20 2.69 -9.79
N PHE A 84 -4.14 2.48 -9.00
CA PHE A 84 -3.04 3.44 -8.82
C PHE A 84 -3.49 4.84 -8.36
N ASP A 85 -4.52 4.89 -7.54
CA ASP A 85 -5.00 6.15 -6.97
C ASP A 85 -3.99 6.69 -5.94
N SER A 86 -3.75 8.00 -6.02
CA SER A 86 -2.85 8.74 -5.11
C SER A 86 -3.23 8.62 -3.63
N ALA A 87 -4.48 8.31 -3.32
CA ALA A 87 -4.95 8.08 -1.96
C ALA A 87 -4.27 6.91 -1.25
N PHE A 88 -3.61 6.01 -1.98
CA PHE A 88 -2.84 4.89 -1.43
C PHE A 88 -1.35 5.19 -1.25
N GLY A 89 -0.98 6.46 -1.23
CA GLY A 89 0.37 6.95 -1.00
C GLY A 89 1.30 6.80 -2.20
N HIS A 90 2.47 7.39 -2.06
CA HIS A 90 3.53 7.35 -3.08
C HIS A 90 4.78 6.73 -2.44
N ALA A 91 4.96 5.44 -2.61
CA ALA A 91 6.07 4.73 -1.98
C ALA A 91 7.29 4.61 -2.90
N GLN A 92 8.45 4.46 -2.29
CA GLN A 92 9.71 4.20 -2.98
C GLN A 92 10.51 3.18 -2.18
N ALA A 93 11.29 2.37 -2.86
CA ALA A 93 12.13 1.37 -2.21
C ALA A 93 13.44 1.16 -2.95
N ILE A 94 14.49 0.96 -2.17
CA ILE A 94 15.81 0.51 -2.65
C ILE A 94 16.25 -0.66 -1.74
N VAL A 95 16.62 -1.75 -2.34
CA VAL A 95 17.10 -2.96 -1.67
C VAL A 95 18.52 -3.23 -2.12
N VAL A 96 19.40 -3.51 -1.17
CA VAL A 96 20.75 -4.00 -1.45
C VAL A 96 20.65 -5.52 -1.69
N GLN A 97 21.07 -5.98 -2.84
CA GLN A 97 21.08 -7.38 -3.22
C GLN A 97 22.28 -8.10 -2.55
N PRO A 98 22.28 -9.43 -2.45
CA PRO A 98 23.38 -10.19 -1.85
C PRO A 98 24.74 -9.97 -2.56
N ASP A 99 24.72 -9.63 -3.85
CA ASP A 99 25.91 -9.31 -4.64
C ASP A 99 26.38 -7.85 -4.50
N GLY A 100 25.71 -7.07 -3.65
CA GLY A 100 25.99 -5.65 -3.43
C GLY A 100 25.30 -4.70 -4.44
N MET A 101 24.65 -5.22 -5.46
CA MET A 101 23.89 -4.39 -6.40
C MET A 101 22.67 -3.76 -5.72
N LEU A 102 22.26 -2.59 -6.22
CA LEU A 102 21.07 -1.91 -5.74
C LEU A 102 19.89 -2.21 -6.69
N ALA A 103 18.80 -2.69 -6.13
CA ALA A 103 17.53 -2.80 -6.83
C ALA A 103 16.57 -1.73 -6.32
N GLY A 104 16.06 -0.90 -7.21
CA GLY A 104 15.15 0.19 -6.85
C GLY A 104 13.79 0.06 -7.53
N GLY A 105 12.80 0.73 -6.96
CA GLY A 105 11.47 0.87 -7.54
C GLY A 105 10.84 2.20 -7.14
N THR A 106 10.02 2.74 -8.04
CA THR A 106 9.19 3.91 -7.82
C THR A 106 7.73 3.57 -8.02
N ASP A 107 6.87 4.26 -7.30
CA ASP A 107 5.44 4.01 -7.28
C ASP A 107 4.75 4.63 -8.49
N ARG A 108 3.95 3.86 -9.21
CA ARG A 108 3.14 4.35 -10.33
C ARG A 108 2.04 5.33 -9.90
N ARG A 109 1.70 5.36 -8.59
CA ARG A 109 0.77 6.34 -8.02
C ARG A 109 1.39 7.75 -7.98
N ALA A 110 2.71 7.83 -7.94
CA ALA A 110 3.45 9.07 -8.12
C ALA A 110 3.61 9.35 -9.61
N ARG A 111 2.99 10.40 -10.13
CA ARG A 111 3.05 10.76 -11.56
C ARG A 111 4.46 11.15 -12.01
N VAL A 112 5.30 11.57 -11.07
CA VAL A 112 6.68 12.01 -11.29
C VAL A 112 7.58 11.27 -10.29
N GLY A 113 8.10 10.15 -10.68
CA GLY A 113 9.02 9.39 -9.85
C GLY A 113 9.93 8.56 -10.73
N SER A 114 11.22 8.54 -10.42
CA SER A 114 12.19 7.68 -11.09
C SER A 114 13.20 7.14 -10.10
N VAL A 115 13.79 6.00 -10.43
CA VAL A 115 14.99 5.46 -9.78
C VAL A 115 16.10 5.48 -10.81
N ALA A 116 17.20 6.11 -10.48
CA ALA A 116 18.40 6.13 -11.31
C ALA A 116 19.58 5.60 -10.47
N GLY A 117 20.45 4.84 -11.10
CA GLY A 117 21.71 4.38 -10.55
C GLY A 117 22.88 4.91 -11.36
N VAL A 118 24.03 5.00 -10.73
CA VAL A 118 25.33 5.30 -11.34
C VAL A 118 26.28 4.16 -11.06
#